data_99d6d21669723362734857c097178bfb
#
_entry.id   99d6d21669723362734857c097178bfb
#
_cell.length_a   1.000
_cell.length_b   1.000
_cell.length_c   1.000
_cell.angle_alpha   90.00
_cell.angle_beta   90.00
_cell.angle_gamma   90.00
#
_symmetry.space_group_name_H-M   'P 1'
#
loop_
_entity.id
_entity.type
_entity.pdbx_description
1 polymer ?
#
loop_
_entity_poly.entity_id
_entity_poly.type
_entity_poly.pdbx_seq_one_letter_code
_entity_poly.pdbx_strand_id
1 'polypeptide(L)'
;ANKGKEMNFDVKRINETKSSTVQSTAEPKEGEGVVGVGLALYGKLRFSPLPAIGQGFQTAYQQLAAIATGLYDLFASGEGVKSLGGPVKIAQITGQIADTGFIPLLQFAAFLSLNLALLNALPIPALDGGRILFLLIEKVRGKRNNAKLEQYANAIGFIALLLLMLIISVRD
;
A
#
# COMPACT_ATOMS: atom_id res chain seq x y z
N ALA A 1 -8.64 -17.35 32.14
CA ALA A 1 -8.55 -16.23 32.95
C ALA A 1 -7.17 -15.99 33.58
N ASN A 2 -6.14 -15.77 32.74
CA ASN A 2 -4.77 -15.44 33.17
C ASN A 2 -4.43 -13.96 32.92
N LYS A 3 -5.36 -13.06 33.21
CA LYS A 3 -5.15 -11.61 33.08
C LYS A 3 -4.12 -11.13 34.12
N GLY A 4 -3.11 -10.39 33.68
CA GLY A 4 -2.06 -9.84 34.55
C GLY A 4 -0.98 -10.81 35.02
N LYS A 5 -0.99 -12.07 34.56
CA LYS A 5 0.02 -13.07 34.95
C LYS A 5 1.14 -13.19 33.91
N GLU A 6 2.33 -13.56 34.38
CA GLU A 6 3.43 -13.92 33.50
C GLU A 6 3.14 -15.29 32.85
N MET A 7 3.34 -15.35 31.54
CA MET A 7 3.18 -16.57 30.75
C MET A 7 4.46 -16.82 29.98
N ASN A 8 4.98 -18.06 30.06
CA ASN A 8 6.12 -18.50 29.29
C ASN A 8 5.64 -19.10 27.97
N PHE A 9 6.19 -18.62 26.87
CA PHE A 9 5.92 -19.12 25.53
C PHE A 9 7.19 -19.71 24.93
N ASP A 10 7.11 -20.96 24.50
CA ASP A 10 8.16 -21.58 23.71
C ASP A 10 7.83 -21.42 22.23
N VAL A 11 8.57 -20.51 21.57
CA VAL A 11 8.40 -20.24 20.14
C VAL A 11 9.40 -21.07 19.37
N LYS A 12 8.92 -22.02 18.57
CA LYS A 12 9.73 -22.79 17.64
C LYS A 12 9.89 -22.05 16.33
N ARG A 13 11.08 -21.55 16.05
CA ARG A 13 11.47 -21.00 14.74
C ARG A 13 12.34 -22.02 14.02
N ILE A 14 11.84 -22.51 12.88
CA ILE A 14 12.53 -23.43 11.94
C ILE A 14 13.55 -24.41 12.57
N ASN A 15 14.58 -23.95 13.29
CA ASN A 15 15.63 -24.75 13.92
C ASN A 15 15.96 -24.35 15.37
N GLU A 16 15.30 -23.37 15.96
CA GLU A 16 15.56 -22.92 17.33
C GLU A 16 14.26 -22.79 18.12
N THR A 17 14.29 -23.29 19.36
CA THR A 17 13.22 -23.03 20.34
C THR A 17 13.69 -21.90 21.24
N LYS A 18 13.01 -20.77 21.20
CA LYS A 18 13.30 -19.63 22.07
C LYS A 18 12.14 -19.46 23.06
N SER A 19 12.45 -19.56 24.33
CA SER A 19 11.51 -19.29 25.41
C SER A 19 11.47 -17.79 25.67
N SER A 20 10.27 -17.21 25.71
CA SER A 20 10.06 -15.80 26.03
C SER A 20 8.98 -15.68 27.06
N THR A 21 9.24 -14.91 28.11
CA THR A 21 8.25 -14.58 29.15
C THR A 21 7.54 -13.31 28.77
N VAL A 22 6.23 -13.36 28.66
CA VAL A 22 5.39 -12.20 28.32
C VAL A 22 4.41 -11.98 29.44
N GLN A 23 4.30 -10.72 29.92
CA GLN A 23 3.32 -10.33 30.89
C GLN A 23 2.00 -10.00 30.17
N SER A 24 0.93 -10.68 30.60
CA SER A 24 -0.38 -10.45 29.99
C SER A 24 -0.99 -9.12 30.44
N THR A 25 -1.63 -8.40 29.52
CA THR A 25 -2.33 -7.14 29.85
C THR A 25 -3.55 -7.43 30.73
N ALA A 26 -3.66 -6.76 31.86
CA ALA A 26 -4.77 -6.94 32.80
C ALA A 26 -6.10 -6.44 32.23
N GLU A 27 -6.06 -5.35 31.45
CA GLU A 27 -7.22 -4.73 30.79
C GLU A 27 -6.94 -4.54 29.29
N PRO A 28 -7.19 -5.55 28.44
CA PRO A 28 -7.07 -5.38 26.99
C PRO A 28 -8.21 -4.49 26.48
N LYS A 29 -7.91 -3.61 25.51
CA LYS A 29 -8.93 -2.84 24.80
C LYS A 29 -9.83 -3.77 23.98
N GLU A 30 -11.06 -3.30 23.69
CA GLU A 30 -12.01 -4.06 22.87
C GLU A 30 -11.37 -4.42 21.51
N GLY A 31 -11.27 -5.72 21.19
CA GLY A 31 -10.60 -6.23 19.99
C GLY A 31 -9.11 -6.58 20.15
N GLU A 32 -8.48 -6.29 21.30
CA GLU A 32 -7.08 -6.68 21.56
C GLU A 32 -7.01 -7.99 22.36
N GLY A 33 -6.08 -8.86 21.99
CA GLY A 33 -5.79 -10.09 22.76
C GLY A 33 -5.02 -9.78 24.04
N VAL A 34 -5.24 -10.57 25.07
CA VAL A 34 -4.60 -10.42 26.40
C VAL A 34 -3.06 -10.46 26.34
N VAL A 35 -2.49 -10.98 25.27
CA VAL A 35 -1.04 -11.16 25.06
C VAL A 35 -0.51 -10.30 23.90
N GLY A 36 -1.38 -9.58 23.18
CA GLY A 36 -0.98 -8.75 22.03
C GLY A 36 -0.41 -9.56 20.84
N VAL A 37 -0.75 -10.84 20.73
CA VAL A 37 -0.33 -11.71 19.63
C VAL A 37 -1.45 -11.81 18.60
N GLY A 38 -1.20 -11.34 17.39
CA GLY A 38 -2.08 -11.55 16.23
C GLY A 38 -1.87 -12.95 15.66
N LEU A 39 -2.89 -13.80 15.72
CA LEU A 39 -2.87 -15.11 15.05
C LEU A 39 -3.37 -14.96 13.63
N ALA A 40 -2.51 -15.23 12.65
CA ALA A 40 -2.88 -15.29 11.24
C ALA A 40 -2.71 -16.74 10.75
N LEU A 41 -3.76 -17.30 10.16
CA LEU A 41 -3.69 -18.60 9.49
C LEU A 41 -3.10 -18.38 8.09
N TYR A 42 -1.88 -18.85 7.88
CA TYR A 42 -1.24 -18.84 6.56
C TYR A 42 -1.40 -20.21 5.91
N GLY A 43 -2.06 -20.25 4.75
CA GLY A 43 -2.19 -21.43 3.93
C GLY A 43 -1.86 -21.14 2.46
N LYS A 44 -1.14 -22.04 1.78
CA LYS A 44 -0.97 -21.96 0.33
C LYS A 44 -2.20 -22.57 -0.34
N LEU A 45 -3.06 -21.72 -0.90
CA LEU A 45 -4.14 -22.16 -1.75
C LEU A 45 -3.57 -22.45 -3.15
N ARG A 46 -3.79 -23.67 -3.66
CA ARG A 46 -3.43 -24.04 -5.02
C ARG A 46 -4.70 -24.08 -5.86
N PHE A 47 -4.76 -23.23 -6.85
CA PHE A 47 -5.83 -23.23 -7.84
C PHE A 47 -5.35 -23.90 -9.14
N SER A 48 -6.26 -24.55 -9.86
CA SER A 48 -6.01 -24.90 -11.25
C SER A 48 -5.92 -23.62 -12.11
N PRO A 49 -5.27 -23.64 -13.29
CA PRO A 49 -4.96 -22.40 -14.04
C PRO A 49 -6.17 -21.51 -14.33
N LEU A 50 -7.30 -22.10 -14.69
CA LEU A 50 -8.49 -21.34 -15.08
C LEU A 50 -9.15 -20.59 -13.90
N PRO A 51 -9.44 -21.23 -12.74
CA PRO A 51 -9.88 -20.53 -11.55
C PRO A 51 -8.85 -19.52 -10.99
N ALA A 52 -7.54 -19.78 -11.17
CA ALA A 52 -6.50 -18.87 -10.73
C ALA A 52 -6.59 -17.49 -11.41
N ILE A 53 -6.93 -17.44 -12.70
CA ILE A 53 -7.11 -16.20 -13.44
C ILE A 53 -8.27 -15.39 -12.85
N GLY A 54 -9.42 -16.03 -12.60
CA GLY A 54 -10.58 -15.36 -11.98
C GLY A 54 -10.28 -14.82 -10.59
N GLN A 55 -9.58 -15.60 -9.75
CA GLN A 55 -9.14 -15.17 -8.44
C GLN A 55 -8.13 -14.02 -8.51
N GLY A 56 -7.24 -14.03 -9.51
CA GLY A 56 -6.29 -12.94 -9.75
C GLY A 56 -7.01 -11.62 -10.04
N PHE A 57 -8.00 -11.63 -10.93
CA PHE A 57 -8.82 -10.44 -11.22
C PHE A 57 -9.59 -9.96 -10.00
N GLN A 58 -10.21 -10.85 -9.25
CA GLN A 58 -10.95 -10.50 -8.04
C GLN A 58 -10.01 -9.85 -7.00
N THR A 59 -8.84 -10.44 -6.79
CA THR A 59 -7.84 -9.90 -5.85
C THR A 59 -7.33 -8.53 -6.31
N ALA A 60 -7.02 -8.37 -7.59
CA ALA A 60 -6.60 -7.08 -8.16
C ALA A 60 -7.67 -6.00 -7.99
N TYR A 61 -8.94 -6.33 -8.25
CA TYR A 61 -10.05 -5.41 -8.03
C TYR A 61 -10.20 -5.01 -6.56
N GLN A 62 -10.13 -5.97 -5.64
CA GLN A 62 -10.20 -5.70 -4.20
C GLN A 62 -9.04 -4.82 -3.72
N GLN A 63 -7.82 -5.05 -4.23
CA GLN A 63 -6.66 -4.23 -3.93
C GLN A 63 -6.83 -2.80 -4.46
N LEU A 64 -7.29 -2.64 -5.71
CA LEU A 64 -7.58 -1.32 -6.28
C LEU A 64 -8.64 -0.57 -5.46
N ALA A 65 -9.71 -1.24 -5.07
CA ALA A 65 -10.74 -0.64 -4.22
C ALA A 65 -10.16 -0.21 -2.85
N ALA A 66 -9.35 -1.05 -2.22
CA ALA A 66 -8.70 -0.75 -0.95
C ALA A 66 -7.71 0.44 -1.06
N ILE A 67 -6.94 0.52 -2.17
CA ILE A 67 -6.04 1.65 -2.42
C ILE A 67 -6.85 2.93 -2.64
N ALA A 68 -7.94 2.86 -3.43
CA ALA A 68 -8.79 4.02 -3.70
C ALA A 68 -9.47 4.55 -2.42
N THR A 69 -9.99 3.66 -1.57
CA THR A 69 -10.56 4.05 -0.26
C THR A 69 -9.49 4.63 0.66
N GLY A 70 -8.30 4.02 0.73
CA GLY A 70 -7.18 4.56 1.51
C GLY A 70 -6.72 5.93 1.04
N LEU A 71 -6.71 6.20 -0.26
CA LEU A 71 -6.46 7.54 -0.82
C LEU A 71 -7.57 8.52 -0.44
N TYR A 72 -8.83 8.11 -0.55
CA TYR A 72 -9.96 8.95 -0.15
C TYR A 72 -9.85 9.33 1.34
N ASP A 73 -9.60 8.36 2.21
CA ASP A 73 -9.45 8.58 3.65
C ASP A 73 -8.25 9.50 3.97
N LEU A 74 -7.15 9.36 3.22
CA LEU A 74 -5.97 10.21 3.32
C LEU A 74 -6.33 11.70 3.07
N PHE A 75 -7.13 11.95 2.02
CA PHE A 75 -7.55 13.31 1.68
C PHE A 75 -8.67 13.83 2.59
N ALA A 76 -9.57 12.95 3.05
CA ALA A 76 -10.72 13.33 3.87
C ALA A 76 -10.34 13.60 5.33
N SER A 77 -9.47 12.78 5.94
CA SER A 77 -9.09 12.87 7.35
C SER A 77 -7.76 13.60 7.58
N GLY A 78 -6.87 13.62 6.59
CA GLY A 78 -5.53 14.18 6.71
C GLY A 78 -4.58 13.39 7.64
N GLU A 79 -5.08 12.41 8.37
CA GLU A 79 -4.29 11.63 9.34
C GLU A 79 -3.33 10.65 8.67
N GLY A 80 -3.64 10.20 7.45
CA GLY A 80 -2.86 9.21 6.72
C GLY A 80 -1.51 9.70 6.19
N VAL A 81 -1.26 11.01 6.14
CA VAL A 81 0.01 11.59 5.65
C VAL A 81 1.22 11.13 6.48
N LYS A 82 1.00 10.83 7.75
CA LYS A 82 2.06 10.33 8.65
C LYS A 82 2.47 8.88 8.36
N SER A 83 1.60 8.12 7.71
CA SER A 83 1.80 6.70 7.38
C SER A 83 2.37 6.49 5.98
N LEU A 84 2.49 7.55 5.16
CA LEU A 84 3.06 7.45 3.82
C LEU A 84 4.54 7.08 3.93
N GLY A 85 4.89 5.93 3.37
CA GLY A 85 6.28 5.53 3.20
C GLY A 85 6.84 6.06 1.90
N GLY A 86 8.05 6.58 1.95
CA GLY A 86 8.75 7.05 0.76
C GLY A 86 9.59 5.95 0.09
N PRO A 87 10.43 6.35 -0.88
CA PRO A 87 11.25 5.42 -1.66
C PRO A 87 12.18 4.55 -0.82
N VAL A 88 12.72 5.10 0.28
CA VAL A 88 13.64 4.38 1.17
C VAL A 88 12.90 3.26 1.89
N LYS A 89 11.73 3.54 2.43
CA LYS A 89 10.89 2.54 3.09
C LYS A 89 10.40 1.46 2.13
N ILE A 90 10.05 1.83 0.89
CA ILE A 90 9.68 0.86 -0.16
C ILE A 90 10.86 -0.07 -0.45
N ALA A 91 12.08 0.46 -0.57
CA ALA A 91 13.28 -0.34 -0.79
C ALA A 91 13.55 -1.31 0.37
N GLN A 92 13.42 -0.86 1.63
CA GLN A 92 13.57 -1.71 2.81
C GLN A 92 12.54 -2.84 2.85
N ILE A 93 11.25 -2.52 2.61
CA ILE A 93 10.17 -3.51 2.55
C ILE A 93 10.42 -4.51 1.42
N THR A 94 10.89 -4.04 0.25
CA THR A 94 11.23 -4.90 -0.88
C THR A 94 12.32 -5.92 -0.49
N GLY A 95 13.38 -5.46 0.22
CA GLY A 95 14.42 -6.35 0.73
C GLY A 95 13.87 -7.40 1.68
N GLN A 96 13.08 -6.99 2.68
CA GLN A 96 12.47 -7.90 3.65
C GLN A 96 11.55 -8.94 2.98
N ILE A 97 10.78 -8.53 1.97
CA ILE A 97 9.89 -9.43 1.23
C ILE A 97 10.70 -10.38 0.34
N ALA A 98 11.78 -9.91 -0.27
CA ALA A 98 12.67 -10.75 -1.08
C ALA A 98 13.26 -11.91 -0.27
N ASP A 99 13.60 -11.68 1.00
CA ASP A 99 14.09 -12.71 1.92
C ASP A 99 13.01 -13.77 2.25
N THR A 100 11.74 -13.47 2.08
CA THR A 100 10.63 -14.41 2.31
C THR A 100 10.36 -15.33 1.13
N GLY A 101 10.87 -15.00 -0.06
CA GLY A 101 10.82 -15.84 -1.26
C GLY A 101 10.26 -15.14 -2.50
N PHE A 102 10.34 -15.83 -3.63
CA PHE A 102 9.97 -15.29 -4.95
C PHE A 102 8.48 -14.96 -5.09
N ILE A 103 7.58 -15.80 -4.57
CA ILE A 103 6.13 -15.59 -4.71
C ILE A 103 5.67 -14.33 -3.94
N PRO A 104 6.05 -14.10 -2.67
CA PRO A 104 5.77 -12.84 -1.98
C PRO A 104 6.32 -11.62 -2.71
N LEU A 105 7.53 -11.72 -3.26
CA LEU A 105 8.13 -10.63 -4.03
C LEU A 105 7.32 -10.29 -5.29
N LEU A 106 6.84 -11.31 -6.01
CA LEU A 106 5.99 -11.12 -7.19
C LEU A 106 4.65 -10.49 -6.81
N GLN A 107 4.05 -10.90 -5.70
CA GLN A 107 2.81 -10.30 -5.18
C GLN A 107 3.01 -8.83 -4.80
N PHE A 108 4.14 -8.52 -4.17
CA PHE A 108 4.48 -7.13 -3.83
C PHE A 108 4.72 -6.27 -5.07
N ALA A 109 5.41 -6.81 -6.09
CA ALA A 109 5.58 -6.13 -7.37
C ALA A 109 4.25 -5.85 -8.07
N ALA A 110 3.31 -6.80 -8.04
CA ALA A 110 1.96 -6.62 -8.56
C ALA A 110 1.20 -5.52 -7.78
N PHE A 111 1.30 -5.52 -6.46
CA PHE A 111 0.72 -4.46 -5.61
C PHE A 111 1.29 -3.08 -5.94
N LEU A 112 2.60 -2.94 -6.09
CA LEU A 112 3.23 -1.67 -6.50
C LEU A 112 2.75 -1.23 -7.89
N SER A 113 2.61 -2.17 -8.84
CA SER A 113 2.11 -1.88 -10.18
C SER A 113 0.67 -1.37 -10.17
N LEU A 114 -0.20 -1.96 -9.34
CA LEU A 114 -1.58 -1.48 -9.16
C LEU A 114 -1.63 -0.08 -8.53
N ASN A 115 -0.79 0.18 -7.53
CA ASN A 115 -0.66 1.51 -6.94
C ASN A 115 -0.25 2.55 -7.98
N LEU A 116 0.80 2.25 -8.76
CA LEU A 116 1.29 3.14 -9.80
C LEU A 116 0.23 3.39 -10.88
N ALA A 117 -0.50 2.35 -11.30
CA ALA A 117 -1.58 2.47 -12.28
C ALA A 117 -2.69 3.39 -11.76
N LEU A 118 -3.11 3.23 -10.50
CA LEU A 118 -4.15 4.06 -9.90
C LEU A 118 -3.69 5.51 -9.74
N LEU A 119 -2.47 5.73 -9.26
CA LEU A 119 -1.92 7.08 -9.13
C LEU A 119 -1.81 7.77 -10.49
N ASN A 120 -1.36 7.05 -11.53
CA ASN A 120 -1.28 7.58 -12.89
C ASN A 120 -2.66 7.87 -13.51
N ALA A 121 -3.71 7.20 -13.06
CA ALA A 121 -5.08 7.47 -13.51
C ALA A 121 -5.70 8.72 -12.86
N LEU A 122 -5.10 9.26 -11.79
CA LEU A 122 -5.61 10.47 -11.14
C LEU A 122 -5.56 11.69 -12.08
N PRO A 123 -6.58 12.57 -12.04
CA PRO A 123 -6.64 13.76 -12.89
C PRO A 123 -5.69 14.87 -12.41
N ILE A 124 -4.41 14.54 -12.23
CA ILE A 124 -3.37 15.44 -11.75
C ILE A 124 -2.45 15.78 -12.92
N PRO A 125 -2.12 17.07 -13.16
CA PRO A 125 -1.11 17.46 -14.14
C PRO A 125 0.21 16.71 -13.87
N ALA A 126 0.95 16.43 -14.95
CA ALA A 126 2.16 15.59 -14.97
C ALA A 126 1.94 14.07 -14.90
N LEU A 127 0.74 13.59 -14.59
CA LEU A 127 0.35 12.17 -14.67
C LEU A 127 -0.48 11.91 -15.94
N ASP A 128 -0.61 10.65 -16.33
CA ASP A 128 -1.36 10.25 -17.53
C ASP A 128 -2.86 10.63 -17.43
N GLY A 129 -3.45 10.50 -16.24
CA GLY A 129 -4.82 10.93 -15.97
C GLY A 129 -5.04 12.44 -16.17
N GLY A 130 -4.03 13.26 -15.91
CA GLY A 130 -4.06 14.69 -16.22
C GLY A 130 -4.14 14.95 -17.71
N ARG A 131 -3.40 14.18 -18.52
CA ARG A 131 -3.47 14.27 -20.00
C ARG A 131 -4.84 13.84 -20.52
N ILE A 132 -5.40 12.75 -19.97
CA ILE A 132 -6.76 12.32 -20.31
C ILE A 132 -7.79 13.41 -19.95
N LEU A 133 -7.63 14.05 -18.78
CA LEU A 133 -8.48 15.17 -18.40
C LEU A 133 -8.41 16.33 -19.40
N PHE A 134 -7.23 16.74 -19.84
CA PHE A 134 -7.08 17.79 -20.85
C PHE A 134 -7.75 17.41 -22.18
N LEU A 135 -7.61 16.17 -22.64
CA LEU A 135 -8.28 15.66 -23.84
C LEU A 135 -9.81 15.64 -23.70
N LEU A 136 -10.32 15.27 -22.51
CA LEU A 136 -11.77 15.32 -22.26
C LEU A 136 -12.30 16.75 -22.27
N ILE A 137 -11.58 17.69 -21.67
CA ILE A 137 -11.91 19.14 -21.71
C ILE A 137 -11.93 19.64 -23.16
N GLU A 138 -10.93 19.28 -23.97
CA GLU A 138 -10.85 19.64 -25.39
C GLU A 138 -12.06 19.12 -26.16
N LYS A 139 -12.41 17.84 -25.93
CA LYS A 139 -13.58 17.20 -26.56
C LYS A 139 -14.90 17.88 -26.19
N VAL A 140 -15.09 18.25 -24.92
CA VAL A 140 -16.32 18.92 -24.44
C VAL A 140 -16.40 20.36 -24.96
N ARG A 141 -15.26 21.08 -25.02
CA ARG A 141 -15.21 22.47 -25.49
C ARG A 141 -15.22 22.61 -27.02
N GLY A 142 -14.98 21.52 -27.76
CA GLY A 142 -14.90 21.53 -29.21
C GLY A 142 -13.75 22.37 -29.80
N LYS A 143 -12.81 22.80 -28.97
CA LYS A 143 -11.64 23.63 -29.35
C LYS A 143 -10.40 23.08 -28.67
N ARG A 144 -9.29 23.08 -29.41
CA ARG A 144 -7.99 22.67 -28.88
C ARG A 144 -7.57 23.53 -27.69
N ASN A 145 -7.06 22.88 -26.67
CA ASN A 145 -6.45 23.55 -25.53
C ASN A 145 -5.18 24.30 -25.97
N ASN A 146 -4.83 25.34 -25.23
CA ASN A 146 -3.56 26.03 -25.47
C ASN A 146 -2.40 25.14 -25.05
N ALA A 147 -1.60 24.69 -26.00
CA ALA A 147 -0.46 23.80 -25.75
C ALA A 147 0.53 24.37 -24.69
N LYS A 148 0.69 25.69 -24.62
CA LYS A 148 1.52 26.33 -23.60
C LYS A 148 0.94 26.17 -22.21
N LEU A 149 -0.40 26.26 -22.06
CA LEU A 149 -1.08 26.09 -20.79
C LEU A 149 -0.90 24.64 -20.26
N GLU A 150 -1.10 23.65 -21.13
CA GLU A 150 -0.85 22.24 -20.79
C GLU A 150 0.60 22.00 -20.39
N GLN A 151 1.53 22.57 -21.14
CA GLN A 151 2.97 22.44 -20.82
C GLN A 151 3.31 23.05 -19.47
N TYR A 152 2.81 24.25 -19.16
CA TYR A 152 3.02 24.88 -17.86
C TYR A 152 2.34 24.09 -16.71
N ALA A 153 1.11 23.64 -16.91
CA ALA A 153 0.42 22.82 -15.91
C ALA A 153 1.18 21.53 -15.60
N ASN A 154 1.67 20.83 -16.64
CA ASN A 154 2.46 19.62 -16.47
C ASN A 154 3.81 19.90 -15.81
N ALA A 155 4.50 21.00 -16.17
CA ALA A 155 5.77 21.37 -15.55
C ALA A 155 5.61 21.69 -14.05
N ILE A 156 4.57 22.46 -13.69
CA ILE A 156 4.26 22.78 -12.28
C ILE A 156 3.89 21.50 -11.52
N GLY A 157 3.04 20.64 -12.09
CA GLY A 157 2.66 19.38 -11.49
C GLY A 157 3.87 18.47 -11.26
N PHE A 158 4.78 18.40 -12.24
CA PHE A 158 6.01 17.61 -12.12
C PHE A 158 6.93 18.13 -11.01
N ILE A 159 7.15 19.45 -10.94
CA ILE A 159 7.94 20.07 -9.87
C ILE A 159 7.29 19.82 -8.50
N ALA A 160 5.97 19.95 -8.40
CA ALA A 160 5.26 19.67 -7.16
C ALA A 160 5.41 18.21 -6.71
N LEU A 161 5.33 17.24 -7.64
CA LEU A 161 5.56 15.81 -7.34
C LEU A 161 7.01 15.54 -6.91
N LEU A 162 8.00 16.17 -7.55
CA LEU A 162 9.40 16.04 -7.15
C LEU A 162 9.65 16.60 -5.75
N LEU A 163 9.07 17.75 -5.43
CA LEU A 163 9.17 18.35 -4.09
C LEU A 163 8.50 17.48 -3.05
N LEU A 164 7.32 16.95 -3.34
CA LEU A 164 6.63 16.01 -2.46
C LEU A 164 7.46 14.76 -2.20
N MET A 165 8.03 14.16 -3.26
CA MET A 165 8.91 13.00 -3.16
C MET A 165 10.15 13.31 -2.29
N LEU A 166 10.76 14.49 -2.49
CA LEU A 166 11.91 14.91 -1.69
C LEU A 166 11.55 15.06 -0.22
N ILE A 167 10.42 15.72 0.10
CA ILE A 167 9.95 15.91 1.47
C ILE A 167 9.69 14.57 2.16
N ILE A 168 9.04 13.63 1.47
CA ILE A 168 8.77 12.30 2.01
C ILE A 168 10.08 11.53 2.22
N SER A 169 11.02 11.57 1.25
CA SER A 169 12.31 10.87 1.36
C SER A 169 13.20 11.38 2.49
N VAL A 170 13.16 12.68 2.79
CA VAL A 170 13.90 13.24 3.94
C VAL A 170 13.28 12.84 5.28
N ARG A 171 11.99 12.51 5.25
CA ARG A 171 11.24 12.11 6.45
C ARG A 171 11.29 10.59 6.72
N ASP A 172 11.63 9.77 5.73
CA ASP A 172 11.78 8.32 5.83
C ASP A 172 12.97 7.91 6.70
#